data_dbee2b70fc4f99ed09ad18613a63b821
#
_entry.id   dbee2b70fc4f99ed09ad18613a63b821
#
_cell.length_a   1.000
_cell.length_b   1.000
_cell.length_c   1.000
_cell.angle_alpha   90.00
_cell.angle_beta   90.00
_cell.angle_gamma   90.00
#
_symmetry.space_group_name_H-M   'P 1'
#
loop_
_entity.id
_entity.type
_entity.pdbx_description
1 polymer ?
#
loop_
_entity_poly.entity_id
_entity_poly.type
_entity_poly.pdbx_seq_one_letter_code
_entity_poly.pdbx_strand_id
1 'polypeptide(L)'
;MAVVLIAWAPSREAYEAVDDEVGRTAPPGCIVHTASEVDGRVRVVDVWESQQHIDEFFQSKLGPAFAKLGVEMDPPELSETFWIERG
;
A
#
# COMPACT_ATOMS: atom_id res chain seq x y z
N MET A 1 10.08 -13.13 -6.55
CA MET A 1 10.73 -12.68 -5.30
C MET A 1 9.80 -11.73 -4.56
N ALA A 2 9.83 -11.79 -3.25
CA ALA A 2 9.02 -10.87 -2.45
C ALA A 2 9.52 -9.43 -2.62
N VAL A 3 8.61 -8.47 -2.43
CA VAL A 3 8.86 -7.06 -2.65
C VAL A 3 8.40 -6.27 -1.43
N VAL A 4 9.27 -5.37 -0.96
CA VAL A 4 8.89 -4.37 0.05
C VAL A 4 8.40 -3.12 -0.68
N LEU A 5 7.26 -2.62 -0.25
CA LEU A 5 6.68 -1.39 -0.75
C LEU A 5 6.65 -0.34 0.36
N ILE A 6 7.17 0.84 0.08
CA ILE A 6 7.05 1.99 0.98
C ILE A 6 6.31 3.09 0.23
N ALA A 7 5.22 3.57 0.81
CA ALA A 7 4.41 4.62 0.22
C ALA A 7 3.98 5.61 1.30
N TRP A 8 3.53 6.80 0.88
CA TRP A 8 3.10 7.84 1.79
C TRP A 8 1.72 8.34 1.39
N ALA A 9 0.84 8.47 2.36
CA ALA A 9 -0.43 9.17 2.21
C ALA A 9 -0.31 10.56 2.84
N PRO A 10 -0.98 11.58 2.30
CA PRO A 10 -0.81 12.95 2.79
C PRO A 10 -1.34 13.16 4.21
N SER A 11 -2.29 12.34 4.67
CA SER A 11 -2.87 12.43 6.00
C SER A 11 -3.51 11.11 6.38
N ARG A 12 -3.79 10.94 7.67
CA ARG A 12 -4.55 9.77 8.14
C ARG A 12 -5.96 9.73 7.55
N GLU A 13 -6.60 10.89 7.43
CA GLU A 13 -7.94 10.99 6.84
C GLU A 13 -7.94 10.47 5.40
N ALA A 14 -6.97 10.90 4.58
CA ALA A 14 -6.85 10.42 3.21
C ALA A 14 -6.56 8.92 3.16
N TYR A 15 -5.68 8.43 4.02
CA TYR A 15 -5.37 7.00 4.11
C TYR A 15 -6.63 6.18 4.44
N GLU A 16 -7.39 6.59 5.45
CA GLU A 16 -8.58 5.86 5.88
C GLU A 16 -9.67 5.89 4.82
N ALA A 17 -9.82 6.99 4.09
CA ALA A 17 -10.79 7.08 3.00
C ALA A 17 -10.47 6.08 1.88
N VAL A 18 -9.20 5.96 1.51
CA VAL A 18 -8.76 4.97 0.52
C VAL A 18 -8.96 3.55 1.04
N ASP A 19 -8.60 3.30 2.28
CA ASP A 19 -8.73 1.99 2.91
C ASP A 19 -10.19 1.52 2.96
N ASP A 20 -11.11 2.41 3.28
CA ASP A 20 -12.56 2.13 3.24
C ASP A 20 -13.01 1.79 1.82
N GLU A 21 -12.52 2.53 0.83
CA GLU A 21 -12.91 2.33 -0.57
C GLU A 21 -12.43 0.98 -1.10
N VAL A 22 -11.24 0.52 -0.71
CA VAL A 22 -10.69 -0.77 -1.17
C VAL A 22 -11.14 -1.95 -0.32
N GLY A 23 -11.75 -1.73 0.86
CA GLY A 23 -12.43 -2.77 1.62
C GLY A 23 -11.71 -3.31 2.85
N ARG A 24 -10.66 -2.67 3.34
CA ARG A 24 -9.98 -2.99 4.61
C ARG A 24 -9.56 -4.44 4.81
N THR A 25 -9.30 -5.16 3.73
CA THR A 25 -8.79 -6.53 3.82
C THR A 25 -7.50 -6.63 3.02
N ALA A 26 -6.59 -7.48 3.50
CA ALA A 26 -5.35 -7.72 2.77
C ALA A 26 -5.66 -8.27 1.38
N PRO A 27 -5.19 -7.62 0.31
CA PRO A 27 -5.41 -8.12 -1.04
C PRO A 27 -4.56 -9.36 -1.31
N PRO A 28 -4.93 -10.14 -2.35
CA PRO A 28 -4.12 -11.31 -2.74
C PRO A 28 -2.66 -10.93 -2.94
N GLY A 29 -1.76 -11.71 -2.35
CA GLY A 29 -0.33 -11.51 -2.44
C GLY A 29 0.27 -10.55 -1.41
N CYS A 30 -0.56 -9.88 -0.61
CA CYS A 30 -0.06 -9.04 0.48
C CYS A 30 0.28 -9.91 1.69
N ILE A 31 1.56 -9.99 2.03
CA ILE A 31 2.03 -10.79 3.17
C ILE A 31 1.80 -10.04 4.48
N VAL A 32 2.15 -8.76 4.49
CA VAL A 32 1.93 -7.89 5.64
C VAL A 32 1.72 -6.45 5.18
N HIS A 33 0.81 -5.75 5.83
CA HIS A 33 0.51 -4.35 5.56
C HIS A 33 0.60 -3.57 6.85
N THR A 34 1.33 -2.46 6.85
CA THR A 34 1.44 -1.58 8.00
C THR A 34 1.20 -0.13 7.60
N ALA A 35 0.67 0.64 8.52
CA ALA A 35 0.48 2.08 8.34
C ALA A 35 0.81 2.76 9.65
N SER A 36 1.60 3.81 9.60
CA SER A 36 2.00 4.58 10.79
C SER A 36 2.01 6.07 10.50
N GLU A 37 1.71 6.88 11.51
CA GLU A 37 1.76 8.34 11.35
C GLU A 37 3.19 8.83 11.58
N VAL A 38 3.64 9.72 10.70
CA VAL A 38 4.93 10.39 10.81
C VAL A 38 4.72 11.85 10.40
N ASP A 39 4.83 12.76 11.36
CA ASP A 39 4.68 14.21 11.14
C ASP A 39 3.42 14.58 10.35
N GLY A 40 2.28 14.01 10.74
CA GLY A 40 0.99 14.30 10.12
C GLY A 40 0.71 13.58 8.82
N ARG A 41 1.67 12.83 8.28
CA ARG A 41 1.49 11.96 7.12
C ARG A 41 1.42 10.52 7.55
N VAL A 42 0.99 9.64 6.66
CA VAL A 42 0.97 8.20 6.93
C VAL A 42 1.99 7.51 6.04
N ARG A 43 2.89 6.76 6.69
CA ARG A 43 3.84 5.90 6.00
C ARG A 43 3.29 4.48 5.94
N VAL A 44 3.19 3.95 4.73
CA VAL A 44 2.77 2.57 4.50
C VAL A 44 4.01 1.74 4.22
N VAL A 45 4.17 0.62 4.91
CA VAL A 45 5.24 -0.34 4.65
C VAL A 45 4.59 -1.70 4.51
N ASP A 46 4.73 -2.27 3.33
CA ASP A 46 4.14 -3.57 3.00
C ASP A 46 5.20 -4.55 2.54
N VAL A 47 4.91 -5.83 2.73
CA VAL A 47 5.64 -6.91 2.07
C VAL A 47 4.66 -7.67 1.20
N TRP A 48 5.01 -7.87 -0.07
CA TRP A 48 4.19 -8.54 -1.07
C TRP A 48 4.91 -9.74 -1.65
N GLU A 49 4.14 -10.74 -2.09
CA GLU A 49 4.72 -11.95 -2.70
C GLU A 49 5.45 -11.64 -4.01
N SER A 50 4.95 -10.68 -4.79
CA SER A 50 5.57 -10.27 -6.05
C SER A 50 5.09 -8.89 -6.47
N GLN A 51 5.84 -8.25 -7.38
CA GLN A 51 5.41 -6.99 -7.97
C GLN A 51 4.15 -7.15 -8.81
N GLN A 52 3.94 -8.31 -9.43
CA GLN A 52 2.73 -8.57 -10.20
C GLN A 52 1.48 -8.42 -9.32
N HIS A 53 1.52 -8.91 -8.09
CA HIS A 53 0.40 -8.77 -7.16
C HIS A 53 0.14 -7.30 -6.81
N ILE A 54 1.19 -6.50 -6.65
CA ILE A 54 1.06 -5.06 -6.42
C ILE A 54 0.40 -4.39 -7.61
N ASP A 55 0.86 -4.71 -8.82
CA ASP A 55 0.32 -4.12 -10.06
C ASP A 55 -1.15 -4.47 -10.24
N GLU A 56 -1.53 -5.72 -9.99
CA GLU A 56 -2.93 -6.16 -10.08
C GLU A 56 -3.82 -5.45 -9.07
N PHE A 57 -3.35 -5.29 -7.84
CA PHE A 57 -4.10 -4.57 -6.82
C PHE A 57 -4.25 -3.09 -7.19
N PHE A 58 -3.20 -2.47 -7.68
CA PHE A 58 -3.27 -1.08 -8.13
C PHE A 58 -4.28 -0.91 -9.25
N GLN A 59 -4.20 -1.75 -10.29
CA GLN A 59 -5.08 -1.64 -11.46
C GLN A 59 -6.55 -1.91 -11.12
N SER A 60 -6.81 -2.88 -10.26
CA SER A 60 -8.19 -3.32 -9.98
C SER A 60 -8.88 -2.53 -8.88
N LYS A 61 -8.13 -2.01 -7.91
CA LYS A 61 -8.72 -1.40 -6.72
C LYS A 61 -8.14 -0.05 -6.33
N LEU A 62 -6.83 0.02 -6.20
CA LEU A 62 -6.19 1.19 -5.61
C LEU A 62 -6.22 2.41 -6.55
N GLY A 63 -5.89 2.21 -7.81
CA GLY A 63 -5.94 3.28 -8.80
C GLY A 63 -7.35 3.86 -8.95
N PRO A 64 -8.37 3.02 -9.13
CA PRO A 64 -9.76 3.50 -9.15
C PRO A 64 -10.17 4.24 -7.87
N ALA A 65 -9.72 3.79 -6.69
CA ALA A 65 -10.01 4.47 -5.43
C ALA A 65 -9.37 5.86 -5.38
N PHE A 66 -8.12 5.99 -5.82
CA PHE A 66 -7.45 7.29 -5.89
C PHE A 66 -8.19 8.24 -6.82
N ALA A 67 -8.59 7.76 -8.00
CA ALA A 67 -9.30 8.57 -8.96
C ALA A 67 -10.66 9.04 -8.41
N LYS A 68 -11.39 8.14 -7.77
CA LYS A 68 -12.71 8.44 -7.19
C LYS A 68 -12.61 9.48 -6.08
N LEU A 69 -11.61 9.36 -5.21
CA LEU A 69 -11.45 10.21 -4.03
C LEU A 69 -10.64 11.48 -4.32
N GLY A 70 -10.05 11.60 -5.50
CA GLY A 70 -9.20 12.72 -5.84
C GLY A 70 -7.90 12.76 -5.01
N VAL A 71 -7.43 11.61 -4.56
CA VAL A 71 -6.19 11.52 -3.78
C VAL A 71 -5.01 11.33 -4.72
N GLU A 72 -4.01 12.19 -4.60
CA GLU A 72 -2.76 12.05 -5.32
C GLU A 72 -1.69 11.54 -4.36
N MET A 73 -0.92 10.55 -4.81
CA MET A 73 0.19 10.00 -4.04
C MET A 73 1.42 9.91 -4.92
N ASP A 74 2.57 10.12 -4.30
CA ASP A 74 3.85 9.90 -4.98
C ASP A 74 4.00 8.42 -5.32
N PRO A 75 4.76 8.09 -6.38
CA PRO A 75 5.03 6.69 -6.70
C PRO A 75 5.64 5.96 -5.50
N PRO A 76 5.24 4.71 -5.25
CA PRO A 76 5.82 3.95 -4.15
C PRO A 76 7.27 3.59 -4.40
N GLU A 77 8.03 3.44 -3.34
CA GLU A 77 9.38 2.89 -3.38
C GLU A 77 9.26 1.37 -3.29
N LEU A 78 9.85 0.67 -4.25
CA LEU A 78 9.81 -0.80 -4.34
C LEU A 78 11.23 -1.36 -4.30
N SER A 79 11.42 -2.42 -3.53
CA SER A 79 12.69 -3.13 -3.49
C SER A 79 12.48 -4.63 -3.30
N GLU A 80 13.34 -5.44 -3.92
CA GLU A 80 13.29 -6.88 -3.73
C GLU A 80 13.75 -7.25 -2.33
N THR A 81 13.03 -8.16 -1.70
CA THR A 81 13.32 -8.63 -0.35
C THR A 81 14.12 -9.92 -0.42
N PHE A 82 15.29 -9.95 0.20
CA PHE A 82 16.09 -11.17 0.26
C PHE A 82 15.96 -11.88 1.62
N TRP A 83 15.26 -11.32 2.58
CA TRP A 83 15.13 -11.91 3.92
C TRP A 83 13.78 -11.55 4.53
N ILE A 84 13.02 -12.54 4.95
CA ILE A 84 11.78 -12.36 5.71
C ILE A 84 11.80 -13.32 6.89
N GLU A 85 11.69 -12.76 8.12
CA GLU A 85 11.48 -13.56 9.31
C GLU A 85 10.11 -13.21 9.89
N ARG A 86 9.37 -14.24 10.28
CA ARG A 86 8.07 -14.06 10.91
C ARG A 86 8.19 -14.24 12.41
N GLY A 87 7.67 -13.28 13.15
CA GLY A 87 7.65 -13.31 14.61
C GLY A 87 6.67 -14.32 15.19
#